data_0e7034b2fea230a18ed0d9f5d8331dde
#
_entry.id   0e7034b2fea230a18ed0d9f5d8331dde
#
_cell.length_a   1.000
_cell.length_b   1.000
_cell.length_c   1.000
_cell.angle_alpha   90.00
_cell.angle_beta   90.00
_cell.angle_gamma   90.00
#
_symmetry.space_group_name_H-M   'P 1'
#
loop_
_entity.id
_entity.type
_entity.pdbx_description
1 polymer ?
#
loop_
_entity_poly.entity_id
_entity_poly.type
_entity_poly.pdbx_seq_one_letter_code
_entity_poly.pdbx_strand_id
1 'polypeptide(L)'
;PRSTRVRSSAASDVYKRQMLMTAARAAGERTLSLNTLSVAAFFMLLYNPFYLFDTGFQLSFLAVLSILFIYPVISRYWRVRHPVPRYIWGIVAVSLAAQLGTAPVVIYKFAYFPVYFLPANLIVAPLVLVIIYGTVASFVLSPFTVLHIWVVKGLNGVLRLLNDSMQWVGDLPVSHSGDIHLSLLQVGILYVLLFVVLSYLLSPSRKSLITVLCGINLFIGFSGCLYYMKEESFQLILAHSQVKVSPQKDVWQQD
;
A
#
# COMPACT_ATOMS: atom_id res chain seq x y z
N PRO A 1 16.90 27.37 -47.07
CA PRO A 1 16.11 27.20 -45.83
C PRO A 1 15.18 25.99 -45.80
N ARG A 2 15.14 25.09 -46.86
CA ARG A 2 14.27 23.90 -46.87
C ARG A 2 14.81 22.67 -46.10
N SER A 3 16.12 22.59 -45.85
CA SER A 3 16.76 21.40 -45.27
C SER A 3 16.60 21.28 -43.75
N THR A 4 16.39 22.37 -43.02
CA THR A 4 16.22 22.38 -41.59
C THR A 4 14.84 21.90 -41.11
N ARG A 5 13.79 22.13 -41.92
CA ARG A 5 12.41 21.72 -41.60
C ARG A 5 12.20 20.22 -41.76
N VAL A 6 12.85 19.56 -42.70
CA VAL A 6 12.78 18.10 -42.88
C VAL A 6 13.51 17.35 -41.77
N ARG A 7 14.61 17.88 -41.23
CA ARG A 7 15.35 17.28 -40.13
C ARG A 7 14.57 17.30 -38.79
N SER A 8 13.80 18.36 -38.55
CA SER A 8 12.99 18.47 -37.32
C SER A 8 11.78 17.52 -37.35
N SER A 9 11.17 17.28 -38.50
CA SER A 9 10.04 16.34 -38.64
C SER A 9 10.50 14.89 -38.47
N ALA A 10 11.63 14.51 -39.09
CA ALA A 10 12.19 13.17 -38.97
C ALA A 10 12.60 12.83 -37.53
N ALA A 11 13.20 13.79 -36.80
CA ALA A 11 13.51 13.62 -35.38
C ALA A 11 12.24 13.48 -34.52
N SER A 12 11.20 14.25 -34.80
CA SER A 12 9.89 14.14 -34.15
C SER A 12 9.22 12.78 -34.40
N ASP A 13 9.33 12.25 -35.62
CA ASP A 13 8.73 10.97 -35.97
C ASP A 13 9.48 9.78 -35.36
N VAL A 14 10.81 9.87 -35.23
CA VAL A 14 11.62 8.88 -34.49
C VAL A 14 11.24 8.90 -33.01
N TYR A 15 11.09 10.08 -32.41
CA TYR A 15 10.68 10.23 -31.01
C TYR A 15 9.28 9.67 -30.76
N LYS A 16 8.33 9.94 -31.65
CA LYS A 16 6.96 9.39 -31.56
C LYS A 16 6.95 7.87 -31.65
N ARG A 17 7.71 7.29 -32.63
CA ARG A 17 7.83 5.83 -32.76
C ARG A 17 8.47 5.19 -31.53
N GLN A 18 9.51 5.82 -30.95
CA GLN A 18 10.18 5.30 -29.78
C GLN A 18 9.28 5.40 -28.52
N MET A 19 8.50 6.47 -28.38
CA MET A 19 7.46 6.58 -27.35
C MET A 19 6.36 5.54 -27.51
N LEU A 20 5.90 5.31 -28.74
CA LEU A 20 4.85 4.31 -29.02
C LEU A 20 5.34 2.89 -28.71
N MET A 21 6.58 2.56 -29.11
CA MET A 21 7.16 1.23 -28.83
C MET A 21 7.41 1.00 -27.34
N THR A 22 7.89 2.01 -26.60
CA THR A 22 8.06 1.92 -25.15
C THR A 22 6.73 1.82 -24.41
N ALA A 23 5.70 2.56 -24.87
CA ALA A 23 4.36 2.46 -24.32
C ALA A 23 3.71 1.10 -24.62
N ALA A 24 3.87 0.57 -25.85
CA ALA A 24 3.36 -0.75 -26.22
C ALA A 24 4.04 -1.89 -25.44
N ARG A 25 5.36 -1.83 -25.24
CA ARG A 25 6.07 -2.79 -24.41
C ARG A 25 5.62 -2.73 -22.94
N ALA A 26 5.52 -1.53 -22.39
CA ALA A 26 5.04 -1.35 -21.01
C ALA A 26 3.58 -1.82 -20.83
N ALA A 27 2.72 -1.63 -21.85
CA ALA A 27 1.37 -2.15 -21.86
C ALA A 27 1.32 -3.68 -21.97
N GLY A 28 2.19 -4.27 -22.81
CA GLY A 28 2.29 -5.73 -22.96
C GLY A 28 2.74 -6.43 -21.67
N GLU A 29 3.76 -5.92 -21.01
CA GLU A 29 4.24 -6.46 -19.73
C GLU A 29 3.17 -6.36 -18.63
N ARG A 30 2.44 -5.25 -18.57
CA ARG A 30 1.33 -5.08 -17.60
C ARG A 30 0.17 -6.02 -17.88
N THR A 31 -0.17 -6.21 -19.12
CA THR A 31 -1.27 -7.11 -19.54
C THR A 31 -0.94 -8.55 -19.15
N LEU A 32 0.30 -9.00 -19.37
CA LEU A 32 0.76 -10.31 -18.94
C LEU A 32 0.71 -10.47 -17.41
N SER A 33 1.16 -9.44 -16.68
CA SER A 33 1.15 -9.46 -15.21
C SER A 33 -0.28 -9.46 -14.64
N LEU A 34 -1.20 -8.68 -15.23
CA LEU A 34 -2.61 -8.67 -14.84
C LEU A 34 -3.28 -10.01 -15.15
N ASN A 35 -3.03 -10.60 -16.32
CA ASN A 35 -3.57 -11.90 -16.68
C ASN A 35 -3.10 -12.98 -15.70
N THR A 36 -1.79 -12.99 -15.36
CA THR A 36 -1.24 -13.93 -14.38
C THR A 36 -1.87 -13.75 -13.00
N LEU A 37 -2.05 -12.51 -12.55
CA LEU A 37 -2.70 -12.20 -11.28
C LEU A 37 -4.16 -12.66 -11.29
N SER A 38 -4.89 -12.41 -12.38
CA SER A 38 -6.29 -12.83 -12.55
C SER A 38 -6.45 -14.34 -12.57
N VAL A 39 -5.55 -15.05 -13.26
CA VAL A 39 -5.52 -16.52 -13.29
C VAL A 39 -5.25 -17.09 -11.89
N ALA A 40 -4.29 -16.52 -11.16
CA ALA A 40 -4.00 -16.94 -9.78
C ALA A 40 -5.22 -16.71 -8.87
N ALA A 41 -5.85 -15.54 -8.95
CA ALA A 41 -7.08 -15.24 -8.21
C ALA A 41 -8.20 -16.22 -8.54
N PHE A 42 -8.41 -16.49 -9.83
CA PHE A 42 -9.44 -17.41 -10.29
C PHE A 42 -9.25 -18.82 -9.71
N PHE A 43 -8.05 -19.38 -9.78
CA PHE A 43 -7.80 -20.72 -9.22
C PHE A 43 -7.92 -20.75 -7.70
N MET A 44 -7.46 -19.72 -7.00
CA MET A 44 -7.61 -19.63 -5.53
C MET A 44 -9.09 -19.57 -5.12
N LEU A 45 -9.88 -18.75 -5.82
CA LEU A 45 -11.32 -18.60 -5.53
C LEU A 45 -12.14 -19.82 -5.99
N LEU A 46 -11.69 -20.52 -7.03
CA LEU A 46 -12.31 -21.79 -7.46
C LEU A 46 -12.09 -22.88 -6.42
N TYR A 47 -10.91 -22.92 -5.79
CA TYR A 47 -10.60 -23.86 -4.71
C TYR A 47 -11.42 -23.55 -3.44
N ASN A 48 -11.46 -22.26 -3.03
CA ASN A 48 -12.25 -21.83 -1.88
C ASN A 48 -12.73 -20.37 -2.08
N PRO A 49 -14.04 -20.15 -2.37
CA PRO A 49 -14.60 -18.81 -2.59
C PRO A 49 -14.53 -17.91 -1.35
N PHE A 50 -14.41 -18.46 -0.14
CA PHE A 50 -14.30 -17.69 1.10
C PHE A 50 -12.99 -16.91 1.22
N TYR A 51 -11.96 -17.24 0.43
CA TYR A 51 -10.73 -16.45 0.36
C TYR A 51 -10.98 -14.99 -0.04
N LEU A 52 -12.08 -14.71 -0.75
CA LEU A 52 -12.45 -13.33 -1.07
C LEU A 52 -12.62 -12.45 0.19
N PHE A 53 -13.05 -13.04 1.31
CA PHE A 53 -13.25 -12.34 2.59
C PHE A 53 -12.00 -12.39 3.48
N ASP A 54 -11.00 -13.19 3.12
CA ASP A 54 -9.75 -13.28 3.85
C ASP A 54 -8.91 -12.02 3.66
N THR A 55 -8.47 -11.45 4.77
CA THR A 55 -7.69 -10.21 4.78
C THR A 55 -6.33 -10.37 4.10
N GLY A 56 -5.70 -11.55 4.26
CA GLY A 56 -4.44 -11.86 3.61
C GLY A 56 -4.55 -11.88 2.08
N PHE A 57 -5.60 -12.53 1.56
CA PHE A 57 -5.92 -12.52 0.13
C PHE A 57 -6.16 -11.09 -0.37
N GLN A 58 -7.04 -10.33 0.29
CA GLN A 58 -7.37 -8.96 -0.11
C GLN A 58 -6.13 -8.06 -0.16
N LEU A 59 -5.32 -8.04 0.91
CA LEU A 59 -4.13 -7.19 0.99
C LEU A 59 -3.05 -7.60 -0.03
N SER A 60 -2.85 -8.91 -0.24
CA SER A 60 -1.86 -9.41 -1.20
C SER A 60 -2.21 -9.02 -2.63
N PHE A 61 -3.45 -9.26 -3.06
CA PHE A 61 -3.90 -8.91 -4.41
C PHE A 61 -3.96 -7.40 -4.63
N LEU A 62 -4.43 -6.64 -3.64
CA LEU A 62 -4.42 -5.16 -3.67
C LEU A 62 -3.01 -4.59 -3.77
N ALA A 63 -2.05 -5.14 -3.01
CA ALA A 63 -0.65 -4.71 -3.08
C ALA A 63 -0.09 -4.89 -4.50
N VAL A 64 -0.27 -6.07 -5.09
CA VAL A 64 0.22 -6.35 -6.45
C VAL A 64 -0.47 -5.48 -7.49
N LEU A 65 -1.81 -5.33 -7.43
CA LEU A 65 -2.55 -4.42 -8.30
C LEU A 65 -2.03 -2.99 -8.19
N SER A 66 -1.84 -2.50 -6.97
CA SER A 66 -1.35 -1.16 -6.72
C SER A 66 0.07 -0.94 -7.25
N ILE A 67 0.96 -1.93 -7.09
CA ILE A 67 2.29 -1.87 -7.70
C ILE A 67 2.18 -1.80 -9.22
N LEU A 68 1.34 -2.61 -9.86
CA LEU A 68 1.18 -2.61 -11.31
C LEU A 68 0.68 -1.26 -11.86
N PHE A 69 -0.22 -0.57 -11.15
CA PHE A 69 -0.81 0.68 -11.62
C PHE A 69 -0.08 1.93 -11.10
N ILE A 70 0.32 1.95 -9.83
CA ILE A 70 0.83 3.14 -9.15
C ILE A 70 2.35 3.26 -9.29
N TYR A 71 3.11 2.15 -9.19
CA TYR A 71 4.57 2.19 -9.29
C TYR A 71 5.09 2.88 -10.55
N PRO A 72 4.57 2.60 -11.77
CA PRO A 72 5.08 3.28 -12.96
C PRO A 72 4.79 4.78 -12.99
N VAL A 73 3.78 5.24 -12.26
CA VAL A 73 3.49 6.67 -12.11
C VAL A 73 4.53 7.30 -11.21
N ILE A 74 4.76 6.72 -10.02
CA ILE A 74 5.74 7.23 -9.05
C ILE A 74 7.17 7.18 -9.62
N SER A 75 7.55 6.10 -10.26
CA SER A 75 8.91 5.91 -10.79
C SER A 75 9.28 6.88 -11.92
N ARG A 76 8.29 7.48 -12.61
CA ARG A 76 8.52 8.49 -13.66
C ARG A 76 9.00 9.84 -13.11
N TYR A 77 8.63 10.19 -11.88
CA TYR A 77 8.94 11.51 -11.31
C TYR A 77 10.41 11.70 -11.01
N TRP A 78 11.14 10.63 -10.68
CA TRP A 78 12.55 10.73 -10.33
C TRP A 78 13.41 9.74 -11.13
N ARG A 79 14.05 10.24 -12.19
CA ARG A 79 15.01 9.47 -12.98
C ARG A 79 16.39 9.57 -12.37
N VAL A 80 16.73 8.65 -11.49
CA VAL A 80 18.05 8.58 -10.84
C VAL A 80 19.05 7.88 -11.78
N ARG A 81 20.18 8.52 -12.08
CA ARG A 81 21.22 8.01 -13.01
C ARG A 81 22.16 6.99 -12.37
N HIS A 82 22.47 7.15 -11.08
CA HIS A 82 23.38 6.25 -10.36
C HIS A 82 22.70 4.96 -9.91
N PRO A 83 23.40 3.81 -9.94
CA PRO A 83 22.78 2.51 -9.65
C PRO A 83 22.28 2.39 -8.20
N VAL A 84 23.05 2.84 -7.21
CA VAL A 84 22.70 2.72 -5.79
C VAL A 84 21.45 3.53 -5.42
N PRO A 85 21.39 4.85 -5.65
CA PRO A 85 20.18 5.61 -5.35
C PRO A 85 18.98 5.21 -6.24
N ARG A 86 19.21 4.64 -7.43
CA ARG A 86 18.15 4.07 -8.27
C ARG A 86 17.53 2.84 -7.62
N TYR A 87 18.34 1.98 -6.99
CA TYR A 87 17.85 0.80 -6.27
C TYR A 87 17.02 1.21 -5.04
N ILE A 88 17.55 2.15 -4.23
CA ILE A 88 16.84 2.71 -3.07
C ILE A 88 15.49 3.33 -3.50
N TRP A 89 15.52 4.16 -4.55
CA TRP A 89 14.30 4.77 -5.10
C TRP A 89 13.30 3.71 -5.58
N GLY A 90 13.77 2.62 -6.18
CA GLY A 90 12.93 1.48 -6.58
C GLY A 90 12.19 0.89 -5.39
N ILE A 91 12.88 0.61 -4.28
CA ILE A 91 12.27 0.09 -3.05
C ILE A 91 11.24 1.09 -2.49
N VAL A 92 11.61 2.37 -2.40
CA VAL A 92 10.70 3.43 -1.91
C VAL A 92 9.46 3.53 -2.79
N ALA A 93 9.61 3.54 -4.11
CA ALA A 93 8.50 3.66 -5.06
C ALA A 93 7.55 2.45 -5.02
N VAL A 94 8.09 1.24 -4.89
CA VAL A 94 7.29 0.01 -4.72
C VAL A 94 6.56 0.04 -3.39
N SER A 95 7.24 0.42 -2.30
CA SER A 95 6.64 0.50 -0.96
C SER A 95 5.51 1.53 -0.90
N LEU A 96 5.72 2.72 -1.50
CA LEU A 96 4.66 3.73 -1.60
C LEU A 96 3.49 3.24 -2.44
N ALA A 97 3.75 2.59 -3.57
CA ALA A 97 2.70 2.08 -4.43
C ALA A 97 1.85 1.01 -3.72
N ALA A 98 2.50 0.04 -3.05
CA ALA A 98 1.81 -0.98 -2.27
C ALA A 98 1.00 -0.38 -1.12
N GLN A 99 1.60 0.53 -0.35
CA GLN A 99 0.97 1.16 0.80
C GLN A 99 -0.26 2.00 0.41
N LEU A 100 -0.17 2.80 -0.65
CA LEU A 100 -1.30 3.60 -1.13
C LEU A 100 -2.51 2.74 -1.49
N GLY A 101 -2.29 1.57 -2.06
CA GLY A 101 -3.38 0.67 -2.41
C GLY A 101 -3.91 -0.16 -1.25
N THR A 102 -3.07 -0.55 -0.30
CA THR A 102 -3.49 -1.39 0.83
C THR A 102 -3.96 -0.58 2.04
N ALA A 103 -3.49 0.67 2.20
CA ALA A 103 -3.78 1.52 3.34
C ALA A 103 -5.27 1.61 3.70
N PRO A 104 -6.20 1.85 2.76
CA PRO A 104 -7.62 1.94 3.10
C PRO A 104 -8.18 0.68 3.75
N VAL A 105 -7.78 -0.51 3.25
CA VAL A 105 -8.20 -1.80 3.81
C VAL A 105 -7.49 -2.10 5.12
N VAL A 106 -6.20 -1.76 5.24
CA VAL A 106 -5.44 -1.92 6.49
C VAL A 106 -6.08 -1.12 7.62
N ILE A 107 -6.37 0.17 7.39
CA ILE A 107 -7.01 1.02 8.40
C ILE A 107 -8.40 0.49 8.74
N TYR A 108 -9.19 0.04 7.74
CA TYR A 108 -10.53 -0.51 7.98
C TYR A 108 -10.51 -1.79 8.82
N LYS A 109 -9.57 -2.70 8.57
CA LYS A 109 -9.50 -4.01 9.22
C LYS A 109 -8.79 -3.98 10.57
N PHE A 110 -7.76 -3.18 10.69
CA PHE A 110 -6.87 -3.17 11.86
C PHE A 110 -6.97 -1.90 12.70
N ALA A 111 -7.71 -0.89 12.24
CA ALA A 111 -7.91 0.40 12.92
C ALA A 111 -6.60 1.18 13.20
N TYR A 112 -5.50 0.84 12.52
CA TYR A 112 -4.23 1.56 12.64
C TYR A 112 -3.53 1.74 11.29
N PHE A 113 -2.61 2.71 11.21
CA PHE A 113 -1.76 2.94 10.04
C PHE A 113 -0.28 2.87 10.44
N PRO A 114 0.55 2.04 9.79
CA PRO A 114 1.97 1.94 10.09
C PRO A 114 2.71 3.17 9.54
N VAL A 115 3.06 4.13 10.40
CA VAL A 115 3.71 5.39 10.00
C VAL A 115 5.12 5.13 9.44
N TYR A 116 5.85 4.21 10.04
CA TYR A 116 7.24 3.90 9.69
C TYR A 116 7.39 2.79 8.64
N PHE A 117 6.39 2.60 7.77
CA PHE A 117 6.46 1.56 6.73
C PHE A 117 7.61 1.75 5.74
N LEU A 118 7.99 3.00 5.43
CA LEU A 118 9.08 3.29 4.49
C LEU A 118 10.44 2.85 5.02
N PRO A 119 10.92 3.32 6.20
CA PRO A 119 12.19 2.84 6.76
C PRO A 119 12.14 1.34 7.06
N ALA A 120 11.03 0.80 7.54
CA ALA A 120 10.86 -0.64 7.75
C ALA A 120 11.11 -1.41 6.43
N ASN A 121 10.43 -1.06 5.35
CA ASN A 121 10.59 -1.73 4.06
C ASN A 121 11.98 -1.57 3.46
N LEU A 122 12.64 -0.42 3.68
CA LEU A 122 14.01 -0.19 3.21
C LEU A 122 15.01 -1.14 3.88
N ILE A 123 14.80 -1.48 5.15
CA ILE A 123 15.61 -2.45 5.91
C ILE A 123 15.21 -3.88 5.54
N VAL A 124 13.91 -4.19 5.52
CA VAL A 124 13.39 -5.54 5.29
C VAL A 124 13.70 -6.05 3.89
N ALA A 125 13.54 -5.23 2.84
CA ALA A 125 13.66 -5.69 1.47
C ALA A 125 15.03 -6.34 1.15
N PRO A 126 16.19 -5.73 1.48
CA PRO A 126 17.48 -6.38 1.24
C PRO A 126 17.71 -7.60 2.15
N LEU A 127 17.26 -7.55 3.42
CA LEU A 127 17.44 -8.67 4.36
C LEU A 127 16.63 -9.89 3.93
N VAL A 128 15.39 -9.71 3.49
CA VAL A 128 14.53 -10.78 2.98
C VAL A 128 15.12 -11.44 1.74
N LEU A 129 15.73 -10.68 0.83
CA LEU A 129 16.46 -11.26 -0.30
C LEU A 129 17.58 -12.19 0.16
N VAL A 130 18.40 -11.75 1.12
CA VAL A 130 19.48 -12.58 1.69
C VAL A 130 18.91 -13.83 2.37
N ILE A 131 17.79 -13.71 3.09
CA ILE A 131 17.12 -14.84 3.75
C ILE A 131 16.64 -15.86 2.71
N ILE A 132 15.95 -15.40 1.64
CA ILE A 132 15.42 -16.29 0.60
C ILE A 132 16.57 -17.06 -0.09
N TYR A 133 17.59 -16.33 -0.59
CA TYR A 133 18.72 -16.98 -1.25
C TYR A 133 19.55 -17.83 -0.30
N GLY A 134 19.74 -17.38 0.95
CA GLY A 134 20.43 -18.15 1.97
C GLY A 134 19.69 -19.44 2.35
N THR A 135 18.36 -19.41 2.39
CA THR A 135 17.55 -20.61 2.63
C THR A 135 17.69 -21.61 1.47
N VAL A 136 17.59 -21.15 0.23
CA VAL A 136 17.81 -22.01 -0.96
C VAL A 136 19.22 -22.59 -0.94
N ALA A 137 20.24 -21.78 -0.66
CA ALA A 137 21.61 -22.23 -0.53
C ALA A 137 21.78 -23.28 0.58
N SER A 138 21.11 -23.10 1.72
CA SER A 138 21.09 -24.06 2.83
C SER A 138 20.55 -25.42 2.40
N PHE A 139 19.46 -25.45 1.61
CA PHE A 139 18.93 -26.71 1.06
C PHE A 139 19.91 -27.39 0.10
N VAL A 140 20.51 -26.63 -0.83
CA VAL A 140 21.48 -27.19 -1.80
C VAL A 140 22.73 -27.70 -1.10
N LEU A 141 23.18 -27.03 -0.04
CA LEU A 141 24.39 -27.41 0.72
C LEU A 141 24.12 -28.42 1.84
N SER A 142 22.89 -28.88 2.00
CA SER A 142 22.49 -29.87 3.01
C SER A 142 23.39 -31.14 3.03
N PRO A 143 23.86 -31.73 1.88
CA PRO A 143 24.76 -32.87 1.91
C PRO A 143 26.15 -32.54 2.45
N PHE A 144 26.56 -31.26 2.46
CA PHE A 144 27.88 -30.82 2.95
C PHE A 144 27.75 -30.24 4.36
N THR A 145 27.78 -31.08 5.38
CA THR A 145 27.48 -30.74 6.79
C THR A 145 28.23 -29.48 7.29
N VAL A 146 29.54 -29.38 7.03
CA VAL A 146 30.36 -28.27 7.53
C VAL A 146 29.89 -26.93 6.88
N LEU A 147 29.68 -26.94 5.57
CA LEU A 147 29.30 -25.72 4.83
C LEU A 147 27.86 -25.31 5.18
N HIS A 148 26.96 -26.28 5.31
CA HIS A 148 25.58 -26.10 5.74
C HIS A 148 25.51 -25.39 7.12
N ILE A 149 26.32 -25.83 8.10
CA ILE A 149 26.34 -25.20 9.44
C ILE A 149 26.73 -23.71 9.36
N TRP A 150 27.71 -23.35 8.54
CA TRP A 150 28.11 -21.95 8.37
C TRP A 150 27.03 -21.09 7.72
N VAL A 151 26.36 -21.63 6.70
CA VAL A 151 25.24 -20.93 6.03
C VAL A 151 24.08 -20.72 7.01
N VAL A 152 23.72 -21.75 7.78
CA VAL A 152 22.64 -21.65 8.79
C VAL A 152 22.99 -20.67 9.90
N LYS A 153 24.25 -20.64 10.38
CA LYS A 153 24.69 -19.64 11.36
C LYS A 153 24.58 -18.22 10.81
N GLY A 154 25.03 -18.00 9.57
CA GLY A 154 24.89 -16.70 8.91
C GLY A 154 23.43 -16.28 8.73
N LEU A 155 22.58 -17.21 8.30
CA LEU A 155 21.15 -16.99 8.12
C LEU A 155 20.45 -16.63 9.46
N ASN A 156 20.79 -17.32 10.55
CA ASN A 156 20.29 -16.99 11.87
C ASN A 156 20.73 -15.59 12.33
N GLY A 157 21.96 -15.16 11.99
CA GLY A 157 22.43 -13.80 12.24
C GLY A 157 21.58 -12.74 11.49
N VAL A 158 21.28 -12.99 10.21
CA VAL A 158 20.44 -12.10 9.39
C VAL A 158 19.00 -12.05 9.93
N LEU A 159 18.45 -13.19 10.36
CA LEU A 159 17.12 -13.26 10.96
C LEU A 159 17.04 -12.47 12.29
N ARG A 160 18.08 -12.59 13.14
CA ARG A 160 18.17 -11.76 14.36
C ARG A 160 18.21 -10.28 14.02
N LEU A 161 19.08 -9.89 13.08
CA LEU A 161 19.18 -8.49 12.63
C LEU A 161 17.82 -7.97 12.12
N LEU A 162 17.08 -8.79 11.38
CA LEU A 162 15.74 -8.43 10.92
C LEU A 162 14.78 -8.20 12.09
N ASN A 163 14.74 -9.14 13.05
CA ASN A 163 13.86 -9.03 14.20
C ASN A 163 14.20 -7.81 15.07
N ASP A 164 15.48 -7.61 15.38
CA ASP A 164 15.95 -6.47 16.17
C ASP A 164 15.65 -5.13 15.51
N SER A 165 15.83 -5.07 14.17
CA SER A 165 15.47 -3.89 13.38
C SER A 165 13.97 -3.60 13.40
N MET A 166 13.13 -4.64 13.35
CA MET A 166 11.68 -4.48 13.44
C MET A 166 11.21 -4.07 14.83
N GLN A 167 11.80 -4.63 15.88
CA GLN A 167 11.54 -4.18 17.25
C GLN A 167 11.91 -2.71 17.44
N TRP A 168 13.10 -2.33 16.99
CA TRP A 168 13.53 -0.92 17.04
C TRP A 168 12.57 0.02 16.32
N VAL A 169 12.08 -0.34 15.13
CA VAL A 169 11.07 0.45 14.40
C VAL A 169 9.73 0.48 15.16
N GLY A 170 9.35 -0.63 15.80
CA GLY A 170 8.12 -0.72 16.59
C GLY A 170 8.15 0.12 17.86
N ASP A 171 9.33 0.27 18.47
CA ASP A 171 9.53 1.06 19.69
C ASP A 171 9.63 2.57 19.44
N LEU A 172 9.66 3.01 18.18
CA LEU A 172 9.68 4.43 17.85
C LEU A 172 8.38 5.13 18.29
N PRO A 173 8.47 6.36 18.83
CA PRO A 173 7.29 7.11 19.23
C PRO A 173 6.36 7.32 18.02
N VAL A 174 5.03 7.19 18.25
CA VAL A 174 4.02 7.29 17.17
C VAL A 174 4.13 6.18 16.11
N SER A 175 4.72 5.04 16.44
CA SER A 175 4.76 3.88 15.52
C SER A 175 3.36 3.42 15.09
N HIS A 176 2.36 3.69 15.91
CA HIS A 176 0.95 3.45 15.66
C HIS A 176 0.21 4.79 15.66
N SER A 177 -0.39 5.17 14.56
CA SER A 177 -1.44 6.19 14.59
C SER A 177 -2.63 5.59 15.36
N GLY A 178 -3.09 6.29 16.39
CA GLY A 178 -4.17 5.80 17.28
C GLY A 178 -5.40 5.28 16.53
N ASP A 179 -6.37 4.73 17.26
CA ASP A 179 -7.56 4.04 16.75
C ASP A 179 -8.32 4.82 15.67
N ILE A 180 -7.95 4.57 14.42
CA ILE A 180 -8.59 5.17 13.24
C ILE A 180 -9.65 4.20 12.75
N HIS A 181 -10.90 4.43 13.12
CA HIS A 181 -12.00 3.64 12.61
C HIS A 181 -12.57 4.23 11.32
N LEU A 182 -12.34 3.55 10.19
CA LEU A 182 -13.00 3.88 8.92
C LEU A 182 -14.24 3.02 8.73
N SER A 183 -15.33 3.63 8.24
CA SER A 183 -16.48 2.90 7.74
C SER A 183 -16.21 2.36 6.33
N LEU A 184 -16.93 1.32 5.92
CA LEU A 184 -16.81 0.74 4.57
C LEU A 184 -17.03 1.81 3.48
N LEU A 185 -17.94 2.76 3.72
CA LEU A 185 -18.23 3.85 2.79
C LEU A 185 -17.04 4.81 2.66
N GLN A 186 -16.35 5.13 3.77
CA GLN A 186 -15.13 5.95 3.75
C GLN A 186 -13.99 5.25 2.99
N VAL A 187 -13.86 3.92 3.10
CA VAL A 187 -12.90 3.15 2.31
C VAL A 187 -13.20 3.29 0.81
N GLY A 188 -14.47 3.19 0.41
CA GLY A 188 -14.88 3.39 -0.98
C GLY A 188 -14.53 4.79 -1.50
N ILE A 189 -14.84 5.83 -0.72
CA ILE A 189 -14.49 7.22 -1.07
C ILE A 189 -12.97 7.38 -1.18
N LEU A 190 -12.20 6.77 -0.30
CA LEU A 190 -10.73 6.85 -0.32
C LEU A 190 -10.13 6.21 -1.60
N TYR A 191 -10.69 5.09 -2.08
CA TYR A 191 -10.30 4.50 -3.37
C TYR A 191 -10.69 5.38 -4.57
N VAL A 192 -11.87 6.00 -4.55
CA VAL A 192 -12.27 6.96 -5.59
C VAL A 192 -11.30 8.16 -5.59
N LEU A 193 -10.95 8.69 -4.42
CA LEU A 193 -9.98 9.77 -4.28
C LEU A 193 -8.60 9.35 -4.81
N LEU A 194 -8.12 8.16 -4.45
CA LEU A 194 -6.87 7.61 -4.95
C LEU A 194 -6.87 7.51 -6.49
N PHE A 195 -7.97 7.06 -7.08
CA PHE A 195 -8.13 6.98 -8.53
C PHE A 195 -8.10 8.37 -9.19
N VAL A 196 -8.77 9.37 -8.59
CA VAL A 196 -8.78 10.75 -9.09
C VAL A 196 -7.39 11.38 -9.00
N VAL A 197 -6.67 11.17 -7.89
CA VAL A 197 -5.28 11.62 -7.72
C VAL A 197 -4.37 10.97 -8.78
N LEU A 198 -4.51 9.68 -8.98
CA LEU A 198 -3.73 8.94 -9.98
C LEU A 198 -3.99 9.45 -11.40
N SER A 199 -5.24 9.72 -11.73
CA SER A 199 -5.65 10.30 -13.01
C SER A 199 -5.06 11.70 -13.21
N TYR A 200 -5.00 12.51 -12.15
CA TYR A 200 -4.32 13.81 -12.19
C TYR A 200 -2.81 13.68 -12.44
N LEU A 201 -2.15 12.74 -11.77
CA LEU A 201 -0.71 12.49 -11.94
C LEU A 201 -0.37 11.98 -13.36
N LEU A 202 -1.29 11.26 -14.01
CA LEU A 202 -1.12 10.79 -15.38
C LEU A 202 -1.38 11.88 -16.42
N SER A 203 -2.33 12.79 -16.17
CA SER A 203 -2.76 13.85 -17.08
C SER A 203 -3.02 15.15 -16.31
N PRO A 204 -1.98 15.90 -15.92
CA PRO A 204 -2.17 17.11 -15.13
C PRO A 204 -2.94 18.17 -15.93
N SER A 205 -4.13 18.50 -15.48
CA SER A 205 -4.96 19.58 -16.02
C SER A 205 -5.59 20.40 -14.90
N ARG A 206 -5.95 21.67 -15.19
CA ARG A 206 -6.60 22.52 -14.17
C ARG A 206 -7.93 21.93 -13.68
N LYS A 207 -8.70 21.29 -14.56
CA LYS A 207 -9.97 20.64 -14.21
C LYS A 207 -9.72 19.45 -13.26
N SER A 208 -8.73 18.62 -13.56
CA SER A 208 -8.37 17.47 -12.75
C SER A 208 -7.85 17.89 -11.37
N LEU A 209 -7.09 19.01 -11.27
CA LEU A 209 -6.66 19.56 -9.97
C LEU A 209 -7.85 19.98 -9.10
N ILE A 210 -8.82 20.69 -9.68
CA ILE A 210 -10.04 21.10 -8.97
C ILE A 210 -10.80 19.86 -8.48
N THR A 211 -10.92 18.82 -9.29
CA THR A 211 -11.58 17.55 -8.89
C THR A 211 -10.88 16.90 -7.71
N VAL A 212 -9.54 16.85 -7.70
CA VAL A 212 -8.76 16.32 -6.55
C VAL A 212 -9.04 17.14 -5.29
N LEU A 213 -8.96 18.49 -5.37
CA LEU A 213 -9.19 19.36 -4.23
C LEU A 213 -10.63 19.24 -3.70
N CYS A 214 -11.63 19.19 -4.58
CA CYS A 214 -13.02 18.95 -4.18
C CYS A 214 -13.20 17.59 -3.51
N GLY A 215 -12.58 16.53 -4.04
CA GLY A 215 -12.63 15.20 -3.47
C GLY A 215 -12.03 15.13 -2.06
N ILE A 216 -10.89 15.78 -1.84
CA ILE A 216 -10.26 15.88 -0.51
C ILE A 216 -11.17 16.60 0.47
N ASN A 217 -11.72 17.77 0.09
CA ASN A 217 -12.62 18.53 0.95
C ASN A 217 -13.91 17.76 1.27
N LEU A 218 -14.48 17.07 0.29
CA LEU A 218 -15.64 16.20 0.49
C LEU A 218 -15.33 15.05 1.47
N PHE A 219 -14.17 14.42 1.35
CA PHE A 219 -13.76 13.34 2.27
C PHE A 219 -13.59 13.85 3.70
N ILE A 220 -12.92 15.00 3.89
CA ILE A 220 -12.72 15.61 5.21
C ILE A 220 -14.06 16.00 5.83
N GLY A 221 -14.94 16.67 5.07
CA GLY A 221 -16.26 17.07 5.54
C GLY A 221 -17.15 15.89 5.90
N PHE A 222 -17.14 14.83 5.07
CA PHE A 222 -17.91 13.63 5.32
C PHE A 222 -17.38 12.85 6.55
N SER A 223 -16.05 12.72 6.68
CA SER A 223 -15.43 12.09 7.85
C SER A 223 -15.71 12.86 9.14
N GLY A 224 -15.66 14.20 9.09
CA GLY A 224 -16.02 15.06 10.21
C GLY A 224 -17.50 14.90 10.61
N CYS A 225 -18.41 14.88 9.64
CA CYS A 225 -19.83 14.66 9.89
C CYS A 225 -20.11 13.31 10.56
N LEU A 226 -19.48 12.23 10.08
CA LEU A 226 -19.63 10.90 10.69
C LEU A 226 -19.05 10.85 12.11
N TYR A 227 -17.96 11.56 12.36
CA TYR A 227 -17.38 11.65 13.70
C TYR A 227 -18.35 12.32 14.67
N TYR A 228 -18.90 13.47 14.29
CA TYR A 228 -19.90 14.19 15.10
C TYR A 228 -21.16 13.35 15.37
N MET A 229 -21.69 12.67 14.36
CA MET A 229 -22.87 11.81 14.53
C MET A 229 -22.60 10.63 15.49
N LYS A 230 -21.40 10.08 15.46
CA LYS A 230 -20.99 9.00 16.36
C LYS A 230 -20.87 9.50 17.80
N GLU A 231 -20.37 10.70 18.01
CA GLU A 231 -20.23 11.32 19.33
C GLU A 231 -21.59 11.65 19.95
N GLU A 232 -22.52 12.24 19.18
CA GLU A 232 -23.89 12.48 19.62
C GLU A 232 -24.62 11.18 19.99
N SER A 233 -24.52 10.15 19.19
CA SER A 233 -25.14 8.86 19.48
C SER A 233 -24.57 8.22 20.74
N PHE A 234 -23.29 8.37 21.02
CA PHE A 234 -22.65 7.88 22.23
C PHE A 234 -23.13 8.67 23.48
N GLN A 235 -23.27 9.99 23.39
CA GLN A 235 -23.79 10.84 24.47
C GLN A 235 -25.26 10.50 24.77
N LEU A 236 -26.08 10.25 23.75
CA LEU A 236 -27.47 9.84 23.91
C LEU A 236 -27.59 8.47 24.62
N ILE A 237 -26.72 7.51 24.27
CA ILE A 237 -26.69 6.19 24.92
C ILE A 237 -26.29 6.32 26.40
N LEU A 238 -25.30 7.15 26.70
CA LEU A 238 -24.90 7.42 28.08
C LEU A 238 -26.01 8.10 28.88
N ALA A 239 -26.66 9.12 28.32
CA ALA A 239 -27.78 9.81 28.96
C ALA A 239 -28.94 8.83 29.23
N HIS A 240 -29.25 7.95 28.26
CA HIS A 240 -30.31 6.93 28.44
C HIS A 240 -29.96 5.88 29.50
N SER A 241 -28.69 5.48 29.59
CA SER A 241 -28.21 4.55 30.62
C SER A 241 -28.26 5.16 32.04
N GLN A 242 -27.96 6.45 32.16
CA GLN A 242 -28.03 7.19 33.43
C GLN A 242 -29.51 7.32 33.93
N VAL A 243 -30.42 7.59 33.01
CA VAL A 243 -31.87 7.65 33.34
C VAL A 243 -32.42 6.30 33.81
N LYS A 244 -31.89 5.20 33.27
CA LYS A 244 -32.32 3.84 33.63
C LYS A 244 -31.80 3.35 34.98
N VAL A 245 -30.71 3.94 35.49
CA VAL A 245 -30.11 3.59 36.80
C VAL A 245 -30.68 4.45 37.94
N SER A 246 -31.32 5.59 37.64
CA SER A 246 -31.89 6.51 38.62
C SER A 246 -33.17 6.04 39.38
N PRO A 247 -34.06 5.20 38.84
CA PRO A 247 -35.30 4.87 39.53
C PRO A 247 -35.19 3.89 40.70
N GLN A 248 -34.06 3.26 40.94
CA GLN A 248 -33.93 2.19 41.91
C GLN A 248 -33.37 2.60 43.29
N LYS A 249 -33.03 3.87 43.48
CA LYS A 249 -32.51 4.39 44.79
C LYS A 249 -33.59 4.86 45.77
N ASP A 250 -34.82 5.12 45.30
CA ASP A 250 -35.84 5.73 46.12
C ASP A 250 -36.79 4.70 46.81
N VAL A 251 -36.57 3.40 46.61
CA VAL A 251 -37.50 2.34 47.15
C VAL A 251 -37.01 1.78 48.51
N TRP A 252 -35.80 2.06 48.95
CA TRP A 252 -35.24 1.46 50.20
C TRP A 252 -35.02 2.43 51.35
N GLN A 253 -35.67 3.61 51.35
CA GLN A 253 -35.59 4.59 52.47
C GLN A 253 -36.96 4.87 53.12
N GLN A 254 -37.92 4.00 53.01
CA GLN A 254 -39.16 4.04 53.81
C GLN A 254 -39.40 2.68 54.43
N ASP A 255 -38.67 2.39 55.50
CA ASP A 255 -39.08 1.52 56.65
C ASP A 255 -38.20 1.84 57.84
#